data_aaab57f66b9144bed78f63b8ec663820
#
_entry.id   aaab57f66b9144bed78f63b8ec663820
#
_cell.length_a   1.000
_cell.length_b   1.000
_cell.length_c   1.000
_cell.angle_alpha   90.00
_cell.angle_beta   90.00
_cell.angle_gamma   90.00
#
_symmetry.space_group_name_H-M   'P 1'
#
loop_
_entity.id
_entity.type
_entity.pdbx_description
1 polymer ?
#
loop_
_entity_poly.entity_id
_entity_poly.type
_entity_poly.pdbx_seq_one_letter_code
_entity_poly.pdbx_strand_id
1 'polypeptide(L)'
;MVAAGSAALLIAGCGTGTTNHNGTSTPSPSTAASTPAPAGMPGMPGMNEPMPAGKGLSASESGFTLVPGTTTIPANTPTSFTFRITGPDGAPVTQFVPEQTQLLHFYLVRADLTGFAHLHPSMAADGTWTAPLPAMAPGNWRAYTQFTARHPSDVTVPLVLSTPLTVPGAATVQPIPAPSNTANVDGYTVTLSGQPAAGQDSPLTFAFSLDGQPVTDLQPYLDTYAHVTAIRVANLAFAHLHPQNPVNGDHGGPTLTVEAHFPDSGDWRLFVQFQTGGIVHTAEMTLTVG
;
A
#
# COMPACT_ATOMS: atom_id res chain seq x y z
N MET A 1 21.24 -14.02 65.94
CA MET A 1 20.96 -13.02 66.97
C MET A 1 19.82 -12.20 66.46
N VAL A 2 18.62 -12.48 67.01
CA VAL A 2 17.76 -11.58 67.81
C VAL A 2 17.06 -10.55 66.92
N ALA A 3 15.83 -10.72 66.66
CA ALA A 3 14.52 -10.55 67.30
C ALA A 3 13.91 -9.21 66.88
N ALA A 4 12.75 -9.23 66.27
CA ALA A 4 11.37 -9.23 66.78
C ALA A 4 10.83 -7.81 66.99
N GLY A 5 9.58 -7.64 66.63
CA GLY A 5 8.72 -6.54 67.11
C GLY A 5 7.47 -6.29 66.31
N SER A 6 6.41 -6.94 66.71
CA SER A 6 5.02 -6.76 66.27
C SER A 6 4.41 -5.46 66.83
N ALA A 7 3.33 -4.96 66.17
CA ALA A 7 2.09 -4.53 66.86
C ALA A 7 0.99 -4.20 65.87
N ALA A 8 -0.14 -4.84 66.09
CA ALA A 8 -1.46 -4.59 65.50
C ALA A 8 -2.23 -3.54 66.31
N LEU A 9 -3.16 -2.84 65.65
CA LEU A 9 -4.33 -2.32 66.38
C LEU A 9 -5.57 -2.27 65.44
N LEU A 10 -6.58 -2.98 65.89
CA LEU A 10 -7.98 -3.02 65.39
C LEU A 10 -8.77 -1.86 65.99
N ILE A 11 -9.70 -1.27 65.24
CA ILE A 11 -10.91 -0.73 65.82
C ILE A 11 -12.09 -1.01 64.86
N ALA A 12 -13.11 -1.65 65.40
CA ALA A 12 -14.40 -1.96 64.81
C ALA A 12 -15.40 -0.82 65.02
N GLY A 13 -16.35 -0.68 64.12
CA GLY A 13 -17.49 0.18 64.27
C GLY A 13 -18.69 -0.39 63.51
N CYS A 14 -19.67 -0.95 64.26
CA CYS A 14 -20.97 -1.46 63.79
C CYS A 14 -21.93 -0.35 63.44
N GLY A 15 -22.76 -0.53 62.43
CA GLY A 15 -23.96 0.26 62.18
C GLY A 15 -24.94 -0.53 61.29
N THR A 16 -26.00 -1.05 61.94
CA THR A 16 -27.12 -1.83 61.40
C THR A 16 -28.14 -0.95 60.66
N GLY A 17 -28.68 -1.41 59.56
CA GLY A 17 -29.87 -0.80 58.97
C GLY A 17 -30.39 -1.64 57.78
N THR A 18 -31.36 -2.50 58.09
CA THR A 18 -32.16 -3.29 57.16
C THR A 18 -33.22 -2.45 56.47
N THR A 19 -33.35 -2.55 55.11
CA THR A 19 -34.67 -2.60 54.43
C THR A 19 -34.52 -3.24 53.05
N ASN A 20 -35.30 -4.28 52.86
CA ASN A 20 -35.56 -4.96 51.60
C ASN A 20 -36.31 -4.06 50.61
N HIS A 21 -35.90 -4.01 49.34
CA HIS A 21 -36.82 -3.92 48.20
C HIS A 21 -36.27 -4.72 47.01
N ASN A 22 -37.03 -5.72 46.61
CA ASN A 22 -36.94 -6.47 45.37
C ASN A 22 -37.18 -5.54 44.17
N GLY A 23 -36.26 -5.47 43.25
CA GLY A 23 -36.41 -4.81 41.97
C GLY A 23 -35.51 -5.48 40.93
N THR A 24 -36.12 -6.36 40.14
CA THR A 24 -35.51 -6.98 38.92
C THR A 24 -35.16 -5.89 37.91
N SER A 25 -33.90 -5.62 37.74
CA SER A 25 -33.40 -4.76 36.63
C SER A 25 -32.59 -5.61 35.67
N THR A 26 -33.13 -5.80 34.48
CA THR A 26 -32.43 -6.30 33.30
C THR A 26 -31.24 -5.38 32.93
N PRO A 27 -30.07 -5.92 32.59
CA PRO A 27 -28.98 -5.07 32.13
C PRO A 27 -29.25 -4.61 30.69
N SER A 28 -29.30 -3.31 30.48
CA SER A 28 -29.22 -2.68 29.16
C SER A 28 -27.83 -2.90 28.53
N PRO A 29 -27.75 -3.10 27.24
CA PRO A 29 -26.47 -3.23 26.58
C PRO A 29 -25.73 -1.88 26.60
N SER A 30 -24.52 -1.92 27.13
CA SER A 30 -23.55 -0.81 27.06
C SER A 30 -23.19 -0.54 25.58
N THR A 31 -23.65 0.57 25.06
CA THR A 31 -23.15 1.13 23.82
C THR A 31 -21.70 1.53 24.03
N ALA A 32 -20.77 0.74 23.45
CA ALA A 32 -19.38 1.15 23.31
C ALA A 32 -19.34 2.44 22.47
N ALA A 33 -18.94 3.54 23.10
CA ALA A 33 -18.66 4.78 22.40
C ALA A 33 -17.47 4.54 21.47
N SER A 34 -17.71 4.62 20.16
CA SER A 34 -16.65 4.67 19.17
C SER A 34 -15.85 5.94 19.40
N THR A 35 -14.58 5.79 19.75
CA THR A 35 -13.63 6.89 19.79
C THR A 35 -13.51 7.44 18.36
N PRO A 36 -13.71 8.74 18.11
CA PRO A 36 -13.44 9.31 16.81
C PRO A 36 -11.94 9.19 16.51
N ALA A 37 -11.60 8.78 15.29
CA ALA A 37 -10.24 8.82 14.79
C ALA A 37 -9.66 10.23 14.98
N PRO A 38 -8.35 10.37 15.30
CA PRO A 38 -7.73 11.68 15.44
C PRO A 38 -7.89 12.45 14.13
N ALA A 39 -8.42 13.66 14.22
CA ALA A 39 -8.49 14.59 13.09
C ALA A 39 -7.07 14.85 12.60
N GLY A 40 -6.80 14.59 11.32
CA GLY A 40 -5.52 14.87 10.70
C GLY A 40 -5.12 16.34 10.88
N MET A 41 -3.85 16.61 11.05
CA MET A 41 -3.31 17.97 11.19
C MET A 41 -3.54 18.73 9.87
N PRO A 42 -4.11 19.95 9.91
CA PRO A 42 -4.29 20.75 8.71
C PRO A 42 -2.91 21.23 8.20
N GLY A 43 -2.56 20.90 6.97
CA GLY A 43 -1.49 21.57 6.25
C GLY A 43 -0.33 20.74 5.72
N MET A 44 -0.34 19.41 5.83
CA MET A 44 0.68 18.56 5.16
C MET A 44 0.06 17.83 3.96
N PRO A 45 0.50 18.10 2.72
CA PRO A 45 0.11 17.30 1.55
C PRO A 45 0.53 15.84 1.76
N GLY A 46 -0.36 14.88 1.48
CA GLY A 46 -0.09 13.45 1.59
C GLY A 46 -0.50 12.78 2.91
N MET A 47 -0.75 13.52 4.00
CA MET A 47 -1.15 12.94 5.29
C MET A 47 -2.66 12.69 5.45
N ASN A 48 -3.49 13.08 4.48
CA ASN A 48 -4.96 12.96 4.56
C ASN A 48 -5.55 11.94 3.59
N GLU A 49 -4.74 11.21 2.85
CA GLU A 49 -5.28 10.17 1.98
C GLU A 49 -5.64 8.93 2.81
N PRO A 50 -6.90 8.47 2.76
CA PRO A 50 -7.30 7.29 3.48
C PRO A 50 -6.54 6.06 2.93
N MET A 51 -6.06 5.21 3.84
CA MET A 51 -5.39 3.96 3.45
C MET A 51 -6.32 3.09 2.61
N PRO A 52 -5.86 2.55 1.46
CA PRO A 52 -6.67 1.66 0.65
C PRO A 52 -7.09 0.42 1.42
N ALA A 53 -8.35 0.03 1.29
CA ALA A 53 -8.81 -1.24 1.82
C ALA A 53 -8.23 -2.40 1.00
N GLY A 54 -7.89 -3.49 1.70
CA GLY A 54 -7.29 -4.69 1.13
C GLY A 54 -5.76 -4.61 1.04
N LYS A 55 -5.17 -5.80 0.97
CA LYS A 55 -3.71 -6.01 0.79
C LYS A 55 -3.38 -6.39 -0.65
N GLY A 56 -4.29 -6.18 -1.59
CA GLY A 56 -4.11 -6.63 -2.97
C GLY A 56 -3.98 -8.16 -3.11
N LEU A 57 -4.60 -8.95 -2.24
CA LEU A 57 -4.56 -10.42 -2.32
C LEU A 57 -5.83 -11.02 -2.93
N SER A 58 -6.87 -10.22 -3.09
CA SER A 58 -8.19 -10.62 -3.58
C SER A 58 -8.61 -9.82 -4.79
N ALA A 59 -9.42 -10.42 -5.66
CA ALA A 59 -10.11 -9.71 -6.71
C ALA A 59 -11.32 -8.92 -6.21
N SER A 60 -11.74 -9.15 -4.96
CA SER A 60 -12.90 -8.47 -4.36
C SER A 60 -12.59 -7.97 -2.97
N GLU A 61 -12.98 -6.72 -2.69
CA GLU A 61 -12.84 -6.06 -1.39
C GLU A 61 -13.93 -5.00 -1.23
N SER A 62 -14.53 -4.89 -0.05
CA SER A 62 -15.53 -3.85 0.28
C SER A 62 -16.70 -3.77 -0.73
N GLY A 63 -17.08 -4.90 -1.33
CA GLY A 63 -18.15 -4.99 -2.33
C GLY A 63 -17.74 -4.65 -3.76
N PHE A 64 -16.51 -4.20 -3.99
CA PHE A 64 -15.97 -3.97 -5.33
C PHE A 64 -15.24 -5.21 -5.84
N THR A 65 -15.28 -5.44 -7.15
CA THR A 65 -14.66 -6.63 -7.76
C THR A 65 -13.93 -6.26 -9.05
N LEU A 66 -12.67 -6.68 -9.17
CA LEU A 66 -11.89 -6.68 -10.39
C LEU A 66 -12.28 -7.88 -11.26
N VAL A 67 -12.86 -7.61 -12.44
CA VAL A 67 -13.31 -8.62 -13.40
C VAL A 67 -12.40 -8.54 -14.62
N PRO A 68 -11.41 -9.47 -14.80
CA PRO A 68 -10.55 -9.49 -15.96
C PRO A 68 -11.29 -10.01 -17.20
N GLY A 69 -10.98 -9.46 -18.38
CA GLY A 69 -11.47 -9.99 -19.65
C GLY A 69 -10.82 -11.34 -20.02
N THR A 70 -9.61 -11.57 -19.55
CA THR A 70 -8.88 -12.84 -19.64
C THR A 70 -7.90 -12.98 -18.49
N THR A 71 -7.52 -14.21 -18.14
CA THR A 71 -6.44 -14.49 -17.17
C THR A 71 -5.20 -15.11 -17.84
N THR A 72 -5.24 -15.28 -19.17
CA THR A 72 -4.12 -15.81 -19.94
C THR A 72 -3.62 -14.76 -20.92
N ILE A 73 -2.33 -14.43 -20.84
CA ILE A 73 -1.67 -13.38 -21.63
C ILE A 73 -0.66 -14.03 -22.57
N PRO A 74 -0.61 -13.65 -23.86
CA PRO A 74 0.39 -14.15 -24.78
C PRO A 74 1.83 -13.88 -24.30
N ALA A 75 2.71 -14.87 -24.43
CA ALA A 75 4.11 -14.72 -24.06
C ALA A 75 4.87 -13.84 -25.06
N ASN A 76 5.79 -13.01 -24.55
CA ASN A 76 6.77 -12.24 -25.33
C ASN A 76 6.17 -11.36 -26.44
N THR A 77 4.90 -10.98 -26.30
CA THR A 77 4.18 -10.16 -27.26
C THR A 77 3.43 -9.05 -26.54
N PRO A 78 3.66 -7.77 -26.90
CA PRO A 78 2.85 -6.68 -26.38
C PRO A 78 1.38 -6.91 -26.74
N THR A 79 0.47 -6.70 -25.79
CA THR A 79 -0.96 -6.94 -25.97
C THR A 79 -1.81 -5.98 -25.17
N SER A 80 -3.09 -5.87 -25.50
CA SER A 80 -4.04 -5.12 -24.70
C SER A 80 -4.74 -6.06 -23.71
N PHE A 81 -4.81 -5.63 -22.47
CA PHE A 81 -5.54 -6.31 -21.42
C PHE A 81 -6.77 -5.47 -21.02
N THR A 82 -7.94 -6.10 -21.05
CA THR A 82 -9.18 -5.43 -20.66
C THR A 82 -9.71 -5.98 -19.35
N PHE A 83 -10.32 -5.11 -18.54
CA PHE A 83 -10.96 -5.47 -17.29
C PHE A 83 -12.05 -4.47 -16.94
N ARG A 84 -12.85 -4.80 -15.92
CA ARG A 84 -13.82 -3.88 -15.30
C ARG A 84 -13.66 -3.93 -13.78
N ILE A 85 -14.01 -2.83 -13.14
CA ILE A 85 -14.31 -2.80 -11.71
C ILE A 85 -15.82 -2.77 -11.58
N THR A 86 -16.41 -3.72 -10.87
CA THR A 86 -17.84 -3.72 -10.55
C THR A 86 -18.06 -3.29 -9.11
N GLY A 87 -19.13 -2.56 -8.85
CA GLY A 87 -19.53 -2.11 -7.52
C GLY A 87 -20.37 -3.15 -6.76
N PRO A 88 -20.85 -2.80 -5.55
CA PRO A 88 -21.67 -3.69 -4.71
C PRO A 88 -22.99 -4.12 -5.34
N ASP A 89 -23.49 -3.36 -6.31
CA ASP A 89 -24.69 -3.66 -7.10
C ASP A 89 -24.41 -4.55 -8.33
N GLY A 90 -23.15 -4.90 -8.57
CA GLY A 90 -22.67 -5.66 -9.73
C GLY A 90 -22.53 -4.83 -11.00
N ALA A 91 -22.88 -3.53 -10.98
CA ALA A 91 -22.73 -2.66 -12.14
C ALA A 91 -21.26 -2.21 -12.31
N PRO A 92 -20.82 -1.90 -13.55
CA PRO A 92 -19.50 -1.32 -13.76
C PRO A 92 -19.37 0.05 -13.06
N VAL A 93 -18.27 0.24 -12.34
CA VAL A 93 -17.90 1.54 -11.76
C VAL A 93 -17.33 2.42 -12.86
N THR A 94 -17.86 3.64 -12.98
CA THR A 94 -17.43 4.64 -13.97
C THR A 94 -16.97 5.95 -13.33
N GLN A 95 -17.06 6.07 -12.01
CA GLN A 95 -16.65 7.26 -11.27
C GLN A 95 -15.52 6.93 -10.31
N PHE A 96 -14.39 7.55 -10.56
CA PHE A 96 -13.16 7.42 -9.78
C PHE A 96 -12.65 8.79 -9.36
N VAL A 97 -11.93 8.84 -8.27
CA VAL A 97 -11.20 10.03 -7.80
C VAL A 97 -9.75 9.89 -8.26
N PRO A 98 -9.18 10.89 -8.94
CA PRO A 98 -7.77 10.83 -9.31
C PRO A 98 -6.86 10.76 -8.07
N GLU A 99 -5.91 9.84 -8.09
CA GLU A 99 -4.80 9.76 -7.15
C GLU A 99 -3.51 9.93 -7.94
N GLN A 100 -2.60 10.77 -7.46
CA GLN A 100 -1.33 11.00 -8.14
C GLN A 100 -1.49 11.17 -9.67
N THR A 101 -2.42 12.05 -10.07
CA THR A 101 -2.79 12.38 -11.45
C THR A 101 -3.55 11.31 -12.25
N GLN A 102 -3.74 10.10 -11.73
CA GLN A 102 -4.35 8.97 -12.44
C GLN A 102 -5.65 8.50 -11.79
N LEU A 103 -6.63 8.06 -12.60
CA LEU A 103 -7.88 7.47 -12.11
C LEU A 103 -7.67 6.05 -11.56
N LEU A 104 -6.63 5.36 -12.03
CA LEU A 104 -6.28 4.01 -11.63
C LEU A 104 -4.81 3.74 -11.96
N HIS A 105 -4.09 3.21 -10.96
CA HIS A 105 -2.76 2.66 -11.13
C HIS A 105 -2.87 1.15 -11.34
N PHE A 106 -2.21 0.65 -12.38
CA PHE A 106 -2.21 -0.75 -12.73
C PHE A 106 -0.80 -1.31 -12.67
N TYR A 107 -0.60 -2.35 -11.85
CA TYR A 107 0.71 -2.96 -11.71
C TYR A 107 0.67 -4.40 -12.18
N LEU A 108 1.73 -4.81 -12.86
CA LEU A 108 2.03 -6.21 -13.16
C LEU A 108 3.25 -6.62 -12.38
N VAL A 109 3.13 -7.72 -11.63
CA VAL A 109 4.24 -8.27 -10.86
C VAL A 109 4.35 -9.75 -11.17
N ARG A 110 5.53 -10.20 -11.57
CA ARG A 110 5.81 -11.63 -11.74
C ARG A 110 5.87 -12.28 -10.36
N ALA A 111 5.41 -13.52 -10.25
CA ALA A 111 5.31 -14.18 -8.95
C ALA A 111 6.65 -14.39 -8.22
N ASP A 112 7.76 -14.37 -8.94
CA ASP A 112 9.12 -14.38 -8.39
C ASP A 112 9.70 -12.98 -8.16
N LEU A 113 8.90 -11.92 -8.32
CA LEU A 113 9.27 -10.52 -8.10
C LEU A 113 10.46 -10.02 -8.96
N THR A 114 10.72 -10.67 -10.09
CA THR A 114 11.78 -10.30 -11.07
C THR A 114 11.24 -9.56 -12.30
N GLY A 115 9.93 -9.36 -12.36
CA GLY A 115 9.26 -8.60 -13.42
C GLY A 115 8.25 -7.65 -12.81
N PHE A 116 8.32 -6.40 -13.24
CA PHE A 116 7.44 -5.32 -12.78
C PHE A 116 7.08 -4.41 -13.94
N ALA A 117 5.83 -3.97 -13.98
CA ALA A 117 5.40 -2.85 -14.81
C ALA A 117 4.34 -2.04 -14.07
N HIS A 118 4.43 -0.72 -14.16
CA HIS A 118 3.44 0.22 -13.64
C HIS A 118 2.84 0.98 -14.84
N LEU A 119 1.53 0.87 -15.00
CA LEU A 119 0.79 1.35 -16.16
C LEU A 119 -0.42 2.17 -15.72
N HIS A 120 -0.90 3.03 -16.61
CA HIS A 120 -2.10 3.82 -16.41
C HIS A 120 -3.09 3.50 -17.53
N PRO A 121 -4.05 2.59 -17.30
CA PRO A 121 -5.03 2.19 -18.30
C PRO A 121 -6.02 3.32 -18.58
N SER A 122 -6.61 3.28 -19.77
CA SER A 122 -7.72 4.17 -20.15
C SER A 122 -9.06 3.48 -19.93
N MET A 123 -10.07 4.26 -19.51
CA MET A 123 -11.43 3.76 -19.29
C MET A 123 -12.37 4.25 -20.40
N ALA A 124 -13.14 3.34 -20.98
CA ALA A 124 -14.24 3.67 -21.87
C ALA A 124 -15.49 4.06 -21.06
N ALA A 125 -16.46 4.69 -21.72
CA ALA A 125 -17.70 5.18 -21.08
C ALA A 125 -18.54 4.06 -20.42
N ASP A 126 -18.39 2.81 -20.86
CA ASP A 126 -19.06 1.64 -20.28
C ASP A 126 -18.34 1.03 -19.06
N GLY A 127 -17.28 1.69 -18.57
CA GLY A 127 -16.46 1.23 -17.46
C GLY A 127 -15.43 0.15 -17.84
N THR A 128 -15.24 -0.12 -19.13
CA THR A 128 -14.17 -1.03 -19.57
C THR A 128 -12.83 -0.31 -19.57
N TRP A 129 -11.88 -0.85 -18.79
CA TRP A 129 -10.49 -0.42 -18.75
C TRP A 129 -9.66 -1.19 -19.78
N THR A 130 -8.69 -0.51 -20.37
CA THR A 130 -7.73 -1.09 -21.32
C THR A 130 -6.32 -0.70 -20.91
N ALA A 131 -5.49 -1.70 -20.55
CA ALA A 131 -4.07 -1.55 -20.23
C ALA A 131 -3.20 -2.06 -21.39
N PRO A 132 -2.25 -1.25 -21.90
CA PRO A 132 -1.29 -1.70 -22.90
C PRO A 132 -0.17 -2.48 -22.18
N LEU A 133 -0.25 -3.82 -22.19
CA LEU A 133 0.76 -4.66 -21.56
C LEU A 133 2.04 -4.73 -22.42
N PRO A 134 3.22 -4.66 -21.80
CA PRO A 134 4.48 -4.94 -22.48
C PRO A 134 4.57 -6.43 -22.86
N ALA A 135 5.62 -6.79 -23.60
CA ALA A 135 5.97 -8.19 -23.82
C ALA A 135 6.32 -8.86 -22.48
N MET A 136 5.49 -9.81 -22.04
CA MET A 136 5.65 -10.46 -20.75
C MET A 136 6.34 -11.82 -20.92
N ALA A 137 7.33 -12.09 -20.07
CA ALA A 137 7.98 -13.39 -20.02
C ALA A 137 7.04 -14.49 -19.49
N PRO A 138 7.18 -15.77 -19.92
CA PRO A 138 6.42 -16.89 -19.38
C PRO A 138 6.51 -16.98 -17.86
N GLY A 139 5.40 -17.39 -17.22
CA GLY A 139 5.32 -17.57 -15.78
C GLY A 139 3.97 -17.11 -15.20
N ASN A 140 3.88 -17.19 -13.89
CA ASN A 140 2.75 -16.66 -13.15
C ASN A 140 3.00 -15.19 -12.82
N TRP A 141 1.98 -14.38 -13.03
CA TRP A 141 1.96 -12.96 -12.77
C TRP A 141 0.75 -12.62 -11.91
N ARG A 142 0.77 -11.44 -11.32
CA ARG A 142 -0.39 -10.85 -10.66
C ARG A 142 -0.58 -9.43 -11.18
N ALA A 143 -1.80 -9.13 -11.57
CA ALA A 143 -2.22 -7.78 -11.91
C ALA A 143 -2.87 -7.15 -10.68
N TYR A 144 -2.44 -5.93 -10.32
CA TYR A 144 -3.05 -5.13 -9.26
C TYR A 144 -3.70 -3.90 -9.86
N THR A 145 -4.79 -3.48 -9.25
CA THR A 145 -5.42 -2.19 -9.51
C THR A 145 -5.51 -1.43 -8.19
N GLN A 146 -4.93 -0.23 -8.15
CA GLN A 146 -5.06 0.71 -7.05
C GLN A 146 -5.88 1.90 -7.55
N PHE A 147 -6.93 2.24 -6.84
CA PHE A 147 -7.85 3.30 -7.23
C PHE A 147 -8.73 3.74 -6.07
N THR A 148 -9.29 4.94 -6.16
CA THR A 148 -10.37 5.39 -5.28
C THR A 148 -11.67 5.45 -6.06
N ALA A 149 -12.60 4.54 -5.76
CA ALA A 149 -13.94 4.53 -6.33
C ALA A 149 -14.85 5.53 -5.61
N ARG A 150 -15.76 6.18 -6.36
CA ARG A 150 -16.85 6.95 -5.79
C ARG A 150 -18.09 6.07 -5.70
N HIS A 151 -18.54 5.81 -4.47
CA HIS A 151 -19.80 5.09 -4.22
C HIS A 151 -21.02 5.96 -4.59
N PRO A 152 -22.16 5.39 -4.99
CA PRO A 152 -23.39 6.14 -5.26
C PRO A 152 -23.87 7.04 -4.11
N SER A 153 -23.47 6.76 -2.86
CA SER A 153 -23.71 7.62 -1.70
C SER A 153 -22.73 8.79 -1.56
N ASP A 154 -21.93 9.08 -2.58
CA ASP A 154 -20.86 10.09 -2.62
C ASP A 154 -19.67 9.82 -1.63
N VAL A 155 -19.62 8.64 -1.04
CA VAL A 155 -18.49 8.19 -0.24
C VAL A 155 -17.37 7.69 -1.15
N THR A 156 -16.14 8.08 -0.89
CA THR A 156 -14.97 7.58 -1.62
C THR A 156 -14.38 6.36 -0.91
N VAL A 157 -14.01 5.35 -1.69
CA VAL A 157 -13.46 4.08 -1.19
C VAL A 157 -12.14 3.80 -1.89
N PRO A 158 -10.99 4.04 -1.25
CA PRO A 158 -9.68 3.65 -1.77
C PRO A 158 -9.49 2.13 -1.65
N LEU A 159 -8.99 1.50 -2.71
CA LEU A 159 -8.95 0.04 -2.85
C LEU A 159 -7.69 -0.42 -3.58
N VAL A 160 -7.18 -1.58 -3.15
CA VAL A 160 -6.23 -2.38 -3.92
C VAL A 160 -6.82 -3.75 -4.17
N LEU A 161 -7.13 -4.05 -5.44
CA LEU A 161 -7.63 -5.35 -5.89
C LEU A 161 -6.59 -6.03 -6.78
N SER A 162 -6.62 -7.35 -6.87
CA SER A 162 -5.72 -8.05 -7.77
C SER A 162 -6.29 -9.35 -8.33
N THR A 163 -5.74 -9.78 -9.45
CA THR A 163 -6.07 -11.06 -10.08
C THR A 163 -4.81 -11.77 -10.55
N PRO A 164 -4.72 -13.11 -10.42
CA PRO A 164 -3.62 -13.85 -11.02
C PRO A 164 -3.75 -13.88 -12.54
N LEU A 165 -2.60 -13.80 -13.23
CA LEU A 165 -2.48 -13.95 -14.67
C LEU A 165 -1.47 -15.07 -14.98
N THR A 166 -1.69 -15.78 -16.08
CA THR A 166 -0.77 -16.81 -16.59
C THR A 166 -0.23 -16.39 -17.94
N VAL A 167 1.09 -16.40 -18.09
CA VAL A 167 1.77 -16.26 -19.37
C VAL A 167 2.32 -17.63 -19.73
N PRO A 168 1.77 -18.32 -20.75
CA PRO A 168 2.17 -19.68 -21.10
C PRO A 168 3.62 -19.78 -21.59
N GLY A 169 4.28 -20.91 -21.31
CA GLY A 169 5.63 -21.21 -21.76
C GLY A 169 6.53 -21.73 -20.64
N ALA A 170 7.76 -22.07 -21.00
CA ALA A 170 8.77 -22.46 -20.02
C ALA A 170 9.21 -21.24 -19.20
N ALA A 171 8.98 -21.29 -17.90
CA ALA A 171 9.35 -20.24 -16.98
C ALA A 171 10.59 -20.64 -16.19
N THR A 172 11.60 -19.75 -16.17
CA THR A 172 12.73 -19.86 -15.25
C THR A 172 12.43 -18.98 -14.06
N VAL A 173 12.33 -19.57 -12.87
CA VAL A 173 12.19 -18.83 -11.61
C VAL A 173 13.56 -18.33 -11.18
N GLN A 174 13.67 -17.05 -10.91
CA GLN A 174 14.90 -16.46 -10.38
C GLN A 174 14.79 -16.30 -8.86
N PRO A 175 15.91 -16.51 -8.13
CA PRO A 175 15.93 -16.23 -6.70
C PRO A 175 15.77 -14.72 -6.47
N ILE A 176 14.97 -14.38 -5.46
CA ILE A 176 14.82 -12.99 -5.03
C ILE A 176 16.16 -12.54 -4.40
N PRO A 177 16.70 -11.37 -4.78
CA PRO A 177 17.90 -10.84 -4.16
C PRO A 177 17.73 -10.67 -2.65
N ALA A 178 18.80 -10.96 -1.90
CA ALA A 178 18.84 -10.76 -0.45
C ALA A 178 18.53 -9.29 -0.09
N PRO A 179 18.03 -9.02 1.12
CA PRO A 179 17.80 -7.67 1.59
C PRO A 179 19.03 -6.78 1.43
N SER A 180 18.82 -5.59 0.90
CA SER A 180 19.85 -4.58 0.66
C SER A 180 19.21 -3.19 0.75
N ASN A 181 19.90 -2.27 1.38
CA ASN A 181 19.52 -0.87 1.42
C ASN A 181 20.04 -0.05 0.21
N THR A 182 20.59 -0.71 -0.80
CA THR A 182 21.14 -0.06 -1.99
C THR A 182 20.71 -0.82 -3.24
N ALA A 183 20.29 -0.09 -4.27
CA ALA A 183 19.99 -0.59 -5.60
C ALA A 183 20.67 0.27 -6.66
N ASN A 184 21.07 -0.36 -7.78
CA ASN A 184 21.63 0.34 -8.93
C ASN A 184 20.74 0.13 -10.15
N VAL A 185 20.51 1.20 -10.91
CA VAL A 185 19.76 1.19 -12.17
C VAL A 185 20.30 2.30 -13.08
N ASP A 186 20.58 1.99 -14.32
CA ASP A 186 20.99 2.95 -15.38
C ASP A 186 22.12 3.92 -14.95
N GLY A 187 23.08 3.46 -14.14
CA GLY A 187 24.16 4.27 -13.56
C GLY A 187 23.80 5.00 -12.27
N TYR A 188 22.52 5.05 -11.91
CA TYR A 188 22.07 5.62 -10.65
C TYR A 188 22.25 4.63 -9.50
N THR A 189 22.56 5.16 -8.33
CA THR A 189 22.52 4.44 -7.06
C THR A 189 21.41 5.04 -6.18
N VAL A 190 20.48 4.20 -5.76
CA VAL A 190 19.41 4.55 -4.80
C VAL A 190 19.72 3.90 -3.47
N THR A 191 19.86 4.71 -2.41
CA THR A 191 20.12 4.22 -1.06
C THR A 191 18.91 4.47 -0.18
N LEU A 192 18.46 3.44 0.54
CA LEU A 192 17.35 3.48 1.48
C LEU A 192 17.88 3.58 2.91
N SER A 193 17.26 4.44 3.71
CA SER A 193 17.42 4.51 5.16
C SER A 193 16.06 4.51 5.85
N GLY A 194 16.04 3.99 7.08
CA GLY A 194 14.84 3.75 7.88
C GLY A 194 14.75 2.30 8.32
N GLN A 195 13.96 2.04 9.36
CA GLN A 195 13.75 0.70 9.92
C GLN A 195 12.25 0.54 10.18
N PRO A 196 11.47 0.09 9.17
CA PRO A 196 10.04 -0.05 9.32
C PRO A 196 9.67 -1.24 10.20
N ALA A 197 8.59 -1.06 10.96
CA ALA A 197 7.97 -2.11 11.75
C ALA A 197 6.56 -2.39 11.25
N ALA A 198 6.15 -3.66 11.28
CA ALA A 198 4.83 -4.07 10.82
C ALA A 198 3.71 -3.42 11.63
N GLY A 199 2.66 -2.99 10.94
CA GLY A 199 1.47 -2.35 11.54
C GLY A 199 1.71 -0.95 12.09
N GLN A 200 2.84 -0.31 11.73
CA GLN A 200 3.18 1.05 12.14
C GLN A 200 3.54 1.89 10.91
N ASP A 201 3.18 3.17 10.96
CA ASP A 201 3.67 4.15 10.00
C ASP A 201 5.14 4.44 10.31
N SER A 202 5.98 4.35 9.29
CA SER A 202 7.43 4.46 9.43
C SER A 202 8.00 5.28 8.28
N PRO A 203 8.80 6.33 8.56
CA PRO A 203 9.46 7.09 7.51
C PRO A 203 10.59 6.27 6.89
N LEU A 204 10.60 6.21 5.56
CA LEU A 204 11.69 5.69 4.75
C LEU A 204 12.26 6.82 3.90
N THR A 205 13.58 6.97 3.91
CA THR A 205 14.26 8.01 3.12
C THR A 205 15.09 7.35 2.01
N PHE A 206 14.85 7.77 0.77
CA PHE A 206 15.61 7.38 -0.40
C PHE A 206 16.57 8.50 -0.79
N ALA A 207 17.84 8.19 -0.97
CA ALA A 207 18.87 9.09 -1.50
C ALA A 207 19.29 8.62 -2.89
N PHE A 208 19.38 9.57 -3.84
CA PHE A 208 19.69 9.32 -5.24
C PHE A 208 21.05 9.91 -5.59
N SER A 209 21.90 9.12 -6.22
CA SER A 209 23.20 9.57 -6.74
C SER A 209 23.48 9.00 -8.13
N LEU A 210 24.25 9.73 -8.93
CA LEU A 210 24.76 9.31 -10.23
C LEU A 210 26.29 9.50 -10.21
N ASP A 211 27.05 8.45 -10.48
CA ASP A 211 28.52 8.43 -10.39
C ASP A 211 29.05 8.98 -9.03
N GLY A 212 28.34 8.66 -7.94
CA GLY A 212 28.67 9.09 -6.60
C GLY A 212 28.32 10.56 -6.28
N GLN A 213 27.76 11.31 -7.21
CA GLN A 213 27.29 12.67 -6.98
C GLN A 213 25.78 12.70 -6.68
N PRO A 214 25.32 13.53 -5.73
CA PRO A 214 23.89 13.65 -5.45
C PRO A 214 23.08 14.12 -6.67
N VAL A 215 21.94 13.48 -6.95
CA VAL A 215 21.00 13.87 -8.00
C VAL A 215 20.07 14.96 -7.49
N THR A 216 20.12 16.15 -8.07
CA THR A 216 19.28 17.31 -7.66
C THR A 216 18.30 17.74 -8.75
N ASP A 217 18.15 16.95 -9.80
CA ASP A 217 17.34 17.22 -10.98
C ASP A 217 16.30 16.11 -11.23
N LEU A 218 15.81 15.46 -10.16
CA LEU A 218 14.67 14.56 -10.24
C LEU A 218 13.46 15.33 -10.77
N GLN A 219 12.84 14.80 -11.82
CA GLN A 219 11.66 15.40 -12.43
C GLN A 219 10.38 14.88 -11.77
N PRO A 220 9.30 15.69 -11.73
CA PRO A 220 8.01 15.21 -11.28
C PRO A 220 7.51 14.02 -12.11
N TYR A 221 7.11 12.95 -11.43
CA TYR A 221 6.48 11.77 -12.00
C TYR A 221 5.32 11.36 -11.11
N LEU A 222 4.09 11.40 -11.62
CA LEU A 222 2.86 11.09 -10.88
C LEU A 222 2.69 11.97 -9.62
N ASP A 223 2.86 13.27 -9.80
CA ASP A 223 2.74 14.29 -8.74
C ASP A 223 3.70 14.07 -7.53
N THR A 224 4.79 13.38 -7.76
CA THR A 224 5.89 13.17 -6.81
C THR A 224 7.22 13.12 -7.53
N TYR A 225 8.37 13.19 -6.82
CA TYR A 225 9.68 12.98 -7.41
C TYR A 225 10.14 11.51 -7.41
N ALA A 226 9.46 10.65 -6.65
CA ALA A 226 9.60 9.21 -6.77
C ALA A 226 8.32 8.50 -6.33
N HIS A 227 7.90 7.50 -7.12
CA HIS A 227 6.77 6.64 -6.84
C HIS A 227 7.29 5.28 -6.35
N VAL A 228 6.83 4.82 -5.19
CA VAL A 228 7.33 3.60 -4.55
C VAL A 228 6.21 2.58 -4.40
N THR A 229 6.41 1.39 -4.97
CA THR A 229 5.53 0.24 -4.82
C THR A 229 6.24 -0.83 -3.99
N ALA A 230 5.57 -1.42 -3.02
CA ALA A 230 6.11 -2.50 -2.22
C ALA A 230 5.23 -3.75 -2.27
N ILE A 231 5.87 -4.91 -2.54
CA ILE A 231 5.21 -6.21 -2.65
C ILE A 231 5.88 -7.19 -1.70
N ARG A 232 5.09 -7.83 -0.84
CA ARG A 232 5.60 -8.81 0.13
C ARG A 232 6.09 -10.08 -0.56
N VAL A 233 7.30 -10.50 -0.23
CA VAL A 233 7.93 -11.69 -0.82
C VAL A 233 7.12 -12.97 -0.56
N ALA A 234 6.60 -13.13 0.65
CA ALA A 234 5.98 -14.37 1.09
C ALA A 234 4.64 -14.69 0.40
N ASN A 235 3.85 -13.66 0.03
CA ASN A 235 2.46 -13.87 -0.42
C ASN A 235 1.98 -12.87 -1.47
N LEU A 236 2.84 -11.98 -1.96
CA LEU A 236 2.52 -10.94 -2.91
C LEU A 236 1.50 -9.90 -2.40
N ALA A 237 1.42 -9.68 -1.07
CA ALA A 237 0.65 -8.59 -0.53
C ALA A 237 1.22 -7.24 -0.97
N PHE A 238 0.35 -6.30 -1.26
CA PHE A 238 0.68 -4.92 -1.62
C PHE A 238 0.77 -4.06 -0.36
N ALA A 239 1.77 -3.19 -0.25
CA ALA A 239 1.84 -2.15 0.76
C ALA A 239 1.78 -0.77 0.11
N HIS A 240 1.09 0.13 0.80
CA HIS A 240 0.91 1.50 0.38
C HIS A 240 1.97 2.41 1.00
N LEU A 241 2.57 3.27 0.17
CA LEU A 241 3.59 4.22 0.58
C LEU A 241 3.20 5.61 0.10
N HIS A 242 3.26 6.59 1.02
CA HIS A 242 2.87 7.98 0.74
C HIS A 242 4.12 8.87 0.63
N PRO A 243 4.37 9.51 -0.53
CA PRO A 243 5.41 10.53 -0.63
C PRO A 243 5.16 11.69 0.34
N GLN A 244 6.19 12.09 1.08
CA GLN A 244 6.11 13.20 2.04
C GLN A 244 6.65 14.52 1.46
N ASN A 245 7.34 14.46 0.33
CA ASN A 245 7.90 15.62 -0.33
C ASN A 245 6.95 16.10 -1.44
N PRO A 246 6.24 17.23 -1.25
CA PRO A 246 5.40 17.77 -2.32
C PRO A 246 6.27 18.19 -3.49
N VAL A 247 5.72 18.08 -4.70
CA VAL A 247 6.36 18.63 -5.89
C VAL A 247 6.40 20.15 -5.76
N ASN A 248 7.62 20.71 -5.87
CA ASN A 248 7.86 22.14 -5.84
C ASN A 248 8.83 22.51 -6.98
N GLY A 249 8.26 22.81 -8.14
CA GLY A 249 9.02 23.02 -9.37
C GLY A 249 9.30 21.73 -10.14
N ASP A 250 10.19 21.84 -11.13
CA ASP A 250 10.51 20.77 -12.11
C ASP A 250 11.75 19.95 -11.72
N HIS A 251 12.39 20.29 -10.60
CA HIS A 251 13.57 19.60 -10.08
C HIS A 251 13.47 19.32 -8.59
N GLY A 252 13.82 18.10 -8.17
CA GLY A 252 13.82 17.64 -6.79
C GLY A 252 15.03 16.78 -6.45
N GLY A 253 15.06 16.24 -5.26
CA GLY A 253 16.14 15.43 -4.74
C GLY A 253 17.14 16.25 -3.91
N PRO A 254 18.30 15.69 -3.51
CA PRO A 254 18.74 14.32 -3.76
C PRO A 254 18.11 13.29 -2.81
N THR A 255 17.28 13.71 -1.84
CA THR A 255 16.64 12.83 -0.87
C THR A 255 15.13 13.02 -0.88
N LEU A 256 14.40 11.91 -0.80
CA LEU A 256 12.95 11.89 -0.71
C LEU A 256 12.52 11.00 0.45
N THR A 257 11.50 11.42 1.19
CA THR A 257 10.92 10.65 2.28
C THR A 257 9.54 10.17 1.90
N VAL A 258 9.25 8.91 2.19
CA VAL A 258 7.91 8.33 2.10
C VAL A 258 7.47 7.84 3.46
N GLU A 259 6.20 8.00 3.78
CA GLU A 259 5.58 7.31 4.91
C GLU A 259 5.17 5.92 4.44
N ALA A 260 5.71 4.89 5.06
CA ALA A 260 5.48 3.51 4.70
C ALA A 260 4.64 2.81 5.77
N HIS A 261 3.55 2.17 5.35
CA HIS A 261 2.75 1.30 6.19
C HIS A 261 2.83 -0.13 5.69
N PHE A 262 3.60 -0.97 6.39
CA PHE A 262 3.69 -2.39 6.07
C PHE A 262 2.75 -3.18 6.99
N PRO A 263 1.71 -3.85 6.44
CA PRO A 263 0.74 -4.55 7.29
C PRO A 263 1.28 -5.82 7.96
N ASP A 264 2.41 -6.34 7.48
CA ASP A 264 3.00 -7.60 7.95
C ASP A 264 4.53 -7.51 7.96
N SER A 265 5.17 -8.22 8.88
CA SER A 265 6.63 -8.36 8.94
C SER A 265 7.18 -9.30 7.85
N GLY A 266 8.50 -9.28 7.66
CA GLY A 266 9.22 -10.10 6.69
C GLY A 266 9.77 -9.30 5.51
N ASP A 267 10.17 -9.99 4.44
CA ASP A 267 10.81 -9.34 3.30
C ASP A 267 9.79 -8.78 2.31
N TRP A 268 10.06 -7.57 1.85
CA TRP A 268 9.29 -6.82 0.88
C TRP A 268 10.17 -6.40 -0.29
N ARG A 269 9.70 -6.61 -1.52
CA ARG A 269 10.33 -6.12 -2.73
C ARG A 269 9.80 -4.73 -3.03
N LEU A 270 10.69 -3.73 -3.10
CA LEU A 270 10.40 -2.34 -3.42
C LEU A 270 10.79 -2.06 -4.87
N PHE A 271 9.90 -1.36 -5.57
CA PHE A 271 10.10 -0.81 -6.90
C PHE A 271 10.03 0.71 -6.78
N VAL A 272 11.20 1.36 -6.86
CA VAL A 272 11.35 2.81 -6.69
C VAL A 272 11.48 3.44 -8.07
N GLN A 273 10.43 4.12 -8.52
CA GLN A 273 10.39 4.78 -9.82
C GLN A 273 10.67 6.27 -9.65
N PHE A 274 11.64 6.79 -10.40
CA PHE A 274 12.01 8.20 -10.42
C PHE A 274 12.32 8.61 -11.86
N GLN A 275 12.22 9.90 -12.16
CA GLN A 275 12.41 10.41 -13.52
C GLN A 275 13.57 11.40 -13.57
N THR A 276 14.44 11.24 -14.58
CA THR A 276 15.49 12.20 -14.96
C THR A 276 15.59 12.27 -16.48
N GLY A 277 15.82 13.43 -17.03
CA GLY A 277 15.93 13.60 -18.49
C GLY A 277 14.72 13.12 -19.30
N GLY A 278 13.52 13.09 -18.70
CA GLY A 278 12.30 12.57 -19.31
C GLY A 278 12.19 11.04 -19.32
N ILE A 279 13.13 10.31 -18.71
CA ILE A 279 13.16 8.85 -18.63
C ILE A 279 12.82 8.41 -17.22
N VAL A 280 11.89 7.46 -17.11
CA VAL A 280 11.54 6.81 -15.83
C VAL A 280 12.48 5.63 -15.60
N HIS A 281 13.19 5.65 -14.47
CA HIS A 281 14.04 4.59 -13.96
C HIS A 281 13.32 3.81 -12.88
N THR A 282 13.56 2.50 -12.77
CA THR A 282 12.98 1.66 -11.70
C THR A 282 14.11 0.95 -10.96
N ALA A 283 14.42 1.43 -9.77
CA ALA A 283 15.35 0.76 -8.87
C ALA A 283 14.61 -0.29 -8.02
N GLU A 284 15.19 -1.49 -7.92
CA GLU A 284 14.58 -2.63 -7.24
C GLU A 284 15.42 -3.06 -6.05
N MET A 285 14.83 -3.14 -4.86
CA MET A 285 15.52 -3.60 -3.66
C MET A 285 14.63 -4.47 -2.79
N THR A 286 15.24 -5.30 -1.94
CA THR A 286 14.52 -6.10 -0.94
C THR A 286 14.79 -5.50 0.44
N LEU A 287 13.72 -5.20 1.18
CA LEU A 287 13.73 -4.63 2.53
C LEU A 287 13.15 -5.62 3.51
N THR A 288 13.80 -5.80 4.68
CA THR A 288 13.20 -6.56 5.79
C THR A 288 12.46 -5.62 6.72
N VAL A 289 11.19 -5.95 6.99
CA VAL A 289 10.29 -5.26 7.93
C VAL A 289 10.22 -6.06 9.22
N GLY A 290 10.49 -5.41 10.35
CA GLY A 290 10.51 -6.02 11.68
C GLY A 290 9.14 -6.29 12.29
#